data_ebf056420843034fd758eb836875c5fa
#
_entry.id   ebf056420843034fd758eb836875c5fa
#
_cell.length_a   1.000
_cell.length_b   1.000
_cell.length_c   1.000
_cell.angle_alpha   90.00
_cell.angle_beta   90.00
_cell.angle_gamma   90.00
#
_symmetry.space_group_name_H-M   'P 1'
#
loop_
_entity.id
_entity.type
_entity.pdbx_description
1 polymer ?
#
loop_
_entity_poly.entity_id
_entity_poly.type
_entity_poly.pdbx_seq_one_letter_code
_entity_poly.pdbx_strand_id
1 'polypeptide(L)'
;DEDNDGTIDRVSIWADNLPACFGICPARGGIIAVCSPDIIYLADRDNDGKAEIRTKLFSGFKVGIIERRMNSPQWGPDNWIYIDGGQGGTITGPFLKNPIKIPTTAFRIKPDGSAIEPVSGHTSTYGFTFNKDGDRFVISTGTPGIQVAPLPWRYLTRNPDIAVRSSRRNAADYNTTFPSSKPHPWRTKRATDPGFGKYYRDRYGSAESIPNGFFTSACSPLIYTDNALPGLSDQILACAPAQNFVHRAEIKREGVLLNIKRLNNKTKTEFLTSEDIWFHPIDLSIGPEGAIYIADFYREIIED
;
A
#
# COMPACT_ATOMS: atom_id res chain seq x y z
N ASP A 1 -0.67 25.01 10.73
CA ASP A 1 -0.77 26.13 9.80
C ASP A 1 -2.04 26.89 10.18
N GLU A 2 -1.89 27.80 11.20
CA GLU A 2 -3.04 28.51 11.78
C GLU A 2 -3.42 29.75 10.95
N ASP A 3 -2.47 30.29 10.18
CA ASP A 3 -2.68 31.48 9.34
C ASP A 3 -2.76 31.14 7.84
N ASN A 4 -2.65 29.86 7.45
CA ASN A 4 -2.71 29.35 6.08
C ASN A 4 -1.61 29.89 5.16
N ASP A 5 -0.42 30.15 5.68
CA ASP A 5 0.73 30.59 4.89
C ASP A 5 1.53 29.42 4.26
N GLY A 6 1.14 28.17 4.58
CA GLY A 6 1.81 26.95 4.15
C GLY A 6 2.93 26.49 5.07
N THR A 7 3.15 27.19 6.18
CA THR A 7 4.14 26.84 7.19
C THR A 7 3.44 26.17 8.39
N ILE A 8 4.08 25.18 9.00
CA ILE A 8 3.54 24.52 10.20
C ILE A 8 3.85 25.38 11.44
N ASP A 9 2.82 26.00 12.04
CA ASP A 9 2.95 26.79 13.26
C ASP A 9 3.01 25.94 14.51
N ARG A 10 2.30 24.84 14.52
CA ARG A 10 2.16 23.98 15.70
C ARG A 10 2.10 22.51 15.36
N VAL A 11 2.79 21.71 16.16
CA VAL A 11 2.71 20.23 16.13
C VAL A 11 2.30 19.74 17.51
N SER A 12 1.33 18.82 17.56
CA SER A 12 0.92 18.15 18.80
C SER A 12 0.94 16.63 18.62
N ILE A 13 1.21 15.92 19.71
CA ILE A 13 1.12 14.46 19.74
C ILE A 13 -0.30 14.11 20.16
N TRP A 14 -1.07 13.57 19.21
CA TRP A 14 -2.44 13.12 19.44
C TRP A 14 -2.51 11.73 20.08
N ALA A 15 -1.59 10.81 19.73
CA ALA A 15 -1.44 9.48 20.35
C ALA A 15 0.02 9.07 20.41
N ASP A 16 0.46 8.60 21.57
CA ASP A 16 1.83 8.15 21.84
C ASP A 16 1.87 6.67 22.27
N ASN A 17 3.06 6.14 22.60
CA ASN A 17 3.26 4.80 23.15
C ASN A 17 2.57 3.69 22.35
N LEU A 18 2.50 3.85 21.02
CA LEU A 18 1.98 2.84 20.12
C LEU A 18 3.09 1.89 19.65
N PRO A 19 2.80 0.60 19.40
CA PRO A 19 3.69 -0.24 18.63
C PRO A 19 3.95 0.36 17.25
N ALA A 20 4.95 -0.16 16.53
CA ALA A 20 5.19 0.28 15.15
C ALA A 20 3.93 0.09 14.30
N CYS A 21 3.39 1.20 13.80
CA CYS A 21 2.18 1.24 12.98
C CYS A 21 2.54 1.29 11.49
N PHE A 22 1.76 0.58 10.68
CA PHE A 22 1.95 0.42 9.23
C PHE A 22 0.75 0.92 8.44
N GLY A 23 -0.02 1.78 9.04
CA GLY A 23 -1.15 2.46 8.42
C GLY A 23 -2.24 2.85 9.41
N ILE A 24 -2.96 3.89 9.05
CA ILE A 24 -4.08 4.42 9.80
C ILE A 24 -5.28 4.62 8.87
N CYS A 25 -6.49 4.53 9.42
CA CYS A 25 -7.72 4.74 8.69
C CYS A 25 -8.75 5.44 9.58
N PRO A 26 -9.27 6.62 9.20
CA PRO A 26 -10.34 7.27 9.94
C PRO A 26 -11.60 6.40 10.01
N ALA A 27 -12.13 6.22 11.20
CA ALA A 27 -13.34 5.43 11.43
C ALA A 27 -14.00 5.79 12.76
N ARG A 28 -15.33 5.80 12.80
CA ARG A 28 -16.14 5.92 14.03
C ARG A 28 -15.84 7.17 14.88
N GLY A 29 -15.46 8.29 14.25
CA GLY A 29 -15.05 9.50 14.95
C GLY A 29 -13.70 9.39 15.65
N GLY A 30 -12.84 8.50 15.18
CA GLY A 30 -11.47 8.28 15.61
C GLY A 30 -10.66 7.64 14.51
N ILE A 31 -9.64 6.85 14.85
CA ILE A 31 -8.70 6.21 13.93
C ILE A 31 -8.57 4.73 14.26
N ILE A 32 -8.58 3.89 13.24
CA ILE A 32 -8.09 2.51 13.32
C ILE A 32 -6.62 2.51 12.90
N ALA A 33 -5.74 2.11 13.81
CA ALA A 33 -4.30 1.99 13.60
C ALA A 33 -3.90 0.52 13.49
N VAL A 34 -3.16 0.17 12.44
CA VAL A 34 -2.62 -1.16 12.20
C VAL A 34 -1.21 -1.23 12.74
N CYS A 35 -1.05 -1.78 13.92
CA CYS A 35 0.21 -1.81 14.68
C CYS A 35 0.53 -3.26 15.08
N SER A 36 1.11 -4.05 14.14
CA SER A 36 1.38 -5.47 14.36
C SER A 36 2.00 -5.76 15.74
N PRO A 37 1.47 -6.74 16.51
CA PRO A 37 0.48 -7.77 16.15
C PRO A 37 -0.99 -7.37 16.35
N ASP A 38 -1.29 -6.11 16.58
CA ASP A 38 -2.59 -5.60 17.01
C ASP A 38 -3.20 -4.65 15.97
N ILE A 39 -4.52 -4.57 15.97
CA ILE A 39 -5.30 -3.49 15.35
C ILE A 39 -6.00 -2.74 16.47
N ILE A 40 -5.75 -1.44 16.55
CA ILE A 40 -6.13 -0.59 17.68
C ILE A 40 -7.08 0.50 17.18
N TYR A 41 -8.18 0.69 17.88
CA TYR A 41 -9.04 1.86 17.73
C TYR A 41 -8.61 2.95 18.71
N LEU A 42 -8.43 4.15 18.21
CA LEU A 42 -8.03 5.34 18.98
C LEU A 42 -9.08 6.43 18.77
N ALA A 43 -9.49 7.13 19.82
CA ALA A 43 -10.36 8.28 19.70
C ALA A 43 -10.10 9.29 20.82
N ASP A 44 -10.34 10.54 20.49
CA ASP A 44 -10.42 11.70 21.37
C ASP A 44 -11.89 12.05 21.52
N ARG A 45 -12.48 11.84 22.69
CA ARG A 45 -13.89 12.05 22.95
C ARG A 45 -14.22 13.36 23.61
N ASP A 46 -13.27 13.93 24.35
CA ASP A 46 -13.42 15.20 25.04
C ASP A 46 -12.87 16.39 24.23
N ASN A 47 -12.28 16.10 23.05
CA ASN A 47 -11.70 17.07 22.12
C ASN A 47 -10.55 17.90 22.74
N ASP A 48 -9.77 17.29 23.63
CA ASP A 48 -8.58 17.94 24.23
C ASP A 48 -7.34 17.87 23.32
N GLY A 49 -7.45 17.17 22.17
CA GLY A 49 -6.37 16.98 21.21
C GLY A 49 -5.50 15.76 21.52
N LYS A 50 -5.99 14.82 22.36
CA LYS A 50 -5.31 13.56 22.69
C LYS A 50 -6.25 12.39 22.66
N ALA A 51 -5.80 11.24 22.14
CA ALA A 51 -6.56 10.02 22.11
C ALA A 51 -6.53 9.30 23.46
N GLU A 52 -7.54 9.51 24.31
CA GLU A 52 -7.73 8.80 25.58
C GLU A 52 -8.37 7.41 25.38
N ILE A 53 -9.16 7.22 24.33
CA ILE A 53 -9.75 5.91 24.00
C ILE A 53 -8.72 5.08 23.21
N ARG A 54 -8.38 3.92 23.78
CA ARG A 54 -7.44 2.97 23.18
C ARG A 54 -7.96 1.55 23.32
N THR A 55 -8.57 1.03 22.28
CA THR A 55 -9.18 -0.31 22.28
C THR A 55 -8.49 -1.21 21.28
N LYS A 56 -7.89 -2.30 21.73
CA LYS A 56 -7.43 -3.36 20.83
C LYS A 56 -8.64 -4.09 20.25
N LEU A 57 -8.94 -3.85 18.99
CA LEU A 57 -10.04 -4.49 18.29
C LEU A 57 -9.71 -5.94 17.94
N PHE A 58 -8.46 -6.17 17.51
CA PHE A 58 -7.97 -7.49 17.11
C PHE A 58 -6.51 -7.67 17.54
N SER A 59 -6.17 -8.89 17.94
CA SER A 59 -4.81 -9.31 18.32
C SER A 59 -4.50 -10.71 17.81
N GLY A 60 -3.20 -11.04 17.71
CA GLY A 60 -2.76 -12.40 17.37
C GLY A 60 -2.27 -12.55 15.94
N PHE A 61 -2.05 -11.44 15.23
CA PHE A 61 -1.38 -11.47 13.93
C PHE A 61 0.09 -11.85 14.08
N LYS A 62 0.59 -12.67 13.16
CA LYS A 62 2.01 -13.02 13.15
C LYS A 62 2.86 -11.81 12.80
N VAL A 63 3.88 -11.59 13.59
CA VAL A 63 4.90 -10.57 13.39
C VAL A 63 6.07 -11.22 12.66
N GLY A 64 6.15 -11.04 11.37
CA GLY A 64 7.27 -11.48 10.56
C GLY A 64 8.23 -10.35 10.22
N ILE A 65 8.91 -10.47 9.09
CA ILE A 65 9.72 -9.40 8.55
C ILE A 65 8.86 -8.17 8.24
N ILE A 66 9.46 -7.00 8.31
CA ILE A 66 8.75 -5.71 8.26
C ILE A 66 7.90 -5.59 6.99
N GLU A 67 8.43 -5.97 5.84
CA GLU A 67 7.79 -5.82 4.52
C GLU A 67 6.54 -6.69 4.35
N ARG A 68 6.33 -7.66 5.24
CA ARG A 68 5.18 -8.57 5.21
C ARG A 68 4.21 -8.38 6.35
N ARG A 69 4.34 -7.31 7.11
CA ARG A 69 3.37 -7.00 8.16
C ARG A 69 2.08 -6.46 7.54
N MET A 70 0.98 -6.59 8.27
CA MET A 70 -0.29 -5.99 7.87
C MET A 70 -0.15 -4.48 7.75
N ASN A 71 -0.73 -3.91 6.68
CA ASN A 71 -0.55 -2.51 6.34
C ASN A 71 -1.75 -1.94 5.56
N SER A 72 -1.71 -0.65 5.30
CA SER A 72 -2.59 0.08 4.38
C SER A 72 -4.08 -0.16 4.63
N PRO A 73 -4.60 0.12 5.83
CA PRO A 73 -6.04 0.02 6.08
C PRO A 73 -6.81 1.04 5.24
N GLN A 74 -7.80 0.57 4.46
CA GLN A 74 -8.63 1.42 3.61
C GLN A 74 -10.09 0.95 3.60
N TRP A 75 -11.02 1.91 3.54
CA TRP A 75 -12.43 1.61 3.33
C TRP A 75 -12.65 0.95 1.97
N GLY A 76 -13.37 -0.17 1.99
CA GLY A 76 -13.90 -0.78 0.78
C GLY A 76 -15.31 -0.29 0.46
N PRO A 77 -15.81 -0.55 -0.77
CA PRO A 77 -17.13 -0.13 -1.22
C PRO A 77 -18.30 -0.79 -0.46
N ASP A 78 -18.02 -1.76 0.37
CA ASP A 78 -18.98 -2.57 1.12
C ASP A 78 -19.04 -2.24 2.63
N ASN A 79 -18.49 -1.10 3.03
CA ASN A 79 -18.41 -0.66 4.42
C ASN A 79 -17.59 -1.61 5.33
N TRP A 80 -16.56 -2.23 4.78
CA TRP A 80 -15.52 -2.90 5.52
C TRP A 80 -14.20 -2.15 5.34
N ILE A 81 -13.32 -2.25 6.32
CA ILE A 81 -11.94 -1.78 6.19
C ILE A 81 -11.09 -2.96 5.75
N TYR A 82 -10.48 -2.82 4.58
CA TYR A 82 -9.55 -3.80 4.00
C TYR A 82 -8.15 -3.51 4.49
N ILE A 83 -7.37 -4.56 4.68
CA ILE A 83 -5.98 -4.50 5.13
C ILE A 83 -5.18 -5.49 4.30
N ASP A 84 -4.09 -5.04 3.72
CA ASP A 84 -3.18 -5.91 2.98
C ASP A 84 -1.99 -6.33 3.86
N GLY A 85 -1.10 -7.13 3.30
CA GLY A 85 -0.01 -7.71 4.05
C GLY A 85 -0.48 -8.71 5.08
N GLY A 86 0.40 -9.00 6.02
CA GLY A 86 0.14 -9.91 7.12
C GLY A 86 0.42 -11.36 6.80
N GLN A 87 0.94 -12.05 7.80
CA GLN A 87 1.33 -13.47 7.72
C GLN A 87 0.28 -14.38 8.36
N GLY A 88 -0.96 -13.87 8.45
CA GLY A 88 -2.07 -14.57 9.10
C GLY A 88 -1.91 -14.64 10.62
N GLY A 89 -2.63 -15.56 11.24
CA GLY A 89 -2.61 -15.74 12.69
C GLY A 89 -3.88 -16.39 13.19
N THR A 90 -3.95 -16.59 14.50
CA THR A 90 -5.19 -16.92 15.20
C THR A 90 -5.65 -15.67 15.93
N ILE A 91 -6.65 -15.02 15.36
CA ILE A 91 -7.05 -13.68 15.75
C ILE A 91 -8.11 -13.75 16.84
N THR A 92 -7.90 -12.98 17.87
CA THR A 92 -8.84 -12.74 18.97
C THR A 92 -9.24 -11.26 19.02
N GLY A 93 -10.33 -10.97 19.69
CA GLY A 93 -10.79 -9.60 19.91
C GLY A 93 -11.93 -9.56 20.91
N PRO A 94 -12.14 -8.43 21.62
CA PRO A 94 -13.15 -8.34 22.68
C PRO A 94 -14.59 -8.50 22.15
N PHE A 95 -14.80 -8.29 20.86
CA PHE A 95 -16.11 -8.37 20.23
C PHE A 95 -16.29 -9.63 19.36
N LEU A 96 -15.26 -10.49 19.27
CA LEU A 96 -15.36 -11.78 18.60
C LEU A 96 -15.86 -12.86 19.55
N LYS A 97 -16.83 -13.66 19.09
CA LYS A 97 -17.34 -14.80 19.89
C LYS A 97 -16.27 -15.90 20.08
N ASN A 98 -15.47 -16.15 19.07
CA ASN A 98 -14.43 -17.18 19.06
C ASN A 98 -13.19 -16.68 18.30
N PRO A 99 -11.99 -17.21 18.60
CA PRO A 99 -10.81 -16.98 17.80
C PRO A 99 -11.02 -17.38 16.34
N ILE A 100 -10.50 -16.58 15.41
CA ILE A 100 -10.63 -16.81 13.97
C ILE A 100 -9.23 -17.02 13.38
N LYS A 101 -9.05 -18.13 12.64
CA LYS A 101 -7.80 -18.38 11.92
C LYS A 101 -7.81 -17.62 10.59
N ILE A 102 -6.89 -16.69 10.44
CA ILE A 102 -6.64 -15.96 9.19
C ILE A 102 -5.38 -16.57 8.53
N PRO A 103 -5.45 -17.04 7.27
CA PRO A 103 -4.29 -17.51 6.53
C PRO A 103 -3.39 -16.33 6.11
N THR A 104 -2.24 -16.63 5.48
CA THR A 104 -1.40 -15.61 4.85
C THR A 104 -2.10 -15.05 3.61
N THR A 105 -2.89 -14.01 3.80
CA THR A 105 -3.66 -13.31 2.77
C THR A 105 -4.06 -11.93 3.27
N ALA A 106 -4.58 -11.08 2.39
CA ALA A 106 -5.29 -9.87 2.77
C ALA A 106 -6.57 -10.24 3.56
N PHE A 107 -7.07 -9.31 4.34
CA PHE A 107 -8.30 -9.50 5.11
C PHE A 107 -9.07 -8.18 5.22
N ARG A 108 -10.29 -8.25 5.70
CA ARG A 108 -11.11 -7.08 6.00
C ARG A 108 -11.76 -7.21 7.38
N ILE A 109 -12.03 -6.08 7.99
CA ILE A 109 -12.61 -5.98 9.32
C ILE A 109 -13.85 -5.09 9.32
N LYS A 110 -14.76 -5.35 10.26
CA LYS A 110 -15.75 -4.36 10.66
C LYS A 110 -15.09 -3.33 11.59
N PRO A 111 -15.36 -2.02 11.40
CA PRO A 111 -14.70 -0.97 12.20
C PRO A 111 -15.04 -1.01 13.69
N ASP A 112 -16.12 -1.69 14.07
CA ASP A 112 -16.52 -1.92 15.46
C ASP A 112 -15.87 -3.14 16.11
N GLY A 113 -15.04 -3.89 15.37
CA GLY A 113 -14.39 -5.10 15.85
C GLY A 113 -15.27 -6.35 15.85
N SER A 114 -16.51 -6.26 15.37
CA SER A 114 -17.48 -7.37 15.43
C SER A 114 -17.18 -8.52 14.47
N ALA A 115 -16.41 -8.28 13.42
CA ALA A 115 -16.07 -9.30 12.44
C ALA A 115 -14.72 -9.04 11.76
N ILE A 116 -14.06 -10.13 11.37
CA ILE A 116 -12.88 -10.18 10.52
C ILE A 116 -13.00 -11.35 9.57
N GLU A 117 -12.65 -11.17 8.30
CA GLU A 117 -12.62 -12.27 7.34
C GLU A 117 -11.47 -12.12 6.31
N PRO A 118 -10.89 -13.23 5.83
CA PRO A 118 -9.90 -13.20 4.77
C PRO A 118 -10.52 -12.72 3.45
N VAL A 119 -9.69 -12.11 2.60
CA VAL A 119 -10.02 -11.76 1.22
C VAL A 119 -8.90 -12.19 0.28
N SER A 120 -9.22 -12.34 -1.00
CA SER A 120 -8.24 -12.73 -2.02
C SER A 120 -7.33 -11.55 -2.40
N GLY A 121 -6.21 -11.86 -3.07
CA GLY A 121 -5.39 -10.85 -3.74
C GLY A 121 -4.26 -10.28 -2.93
N HIS A 122 -3.81 -10.96 -1.88
CA HIS A 122 -2.64 -10.56 -1.11
C HIS A 122 -1.38 -10.42 -1.96
N THR A 123 -0.59 -9.38 -1.68
CA THR A 123 0.81 -9.22 -2.09
C THR A 123 1.69 -9.06 -0.86
N SER A 124 3.01 -9.13 -1.04
CA SER A 124 3.98 -8.92 0.03
C SER A 124 4.56 -7.51 0.04
N THR A 125 3.83 -6.54 -0.49
CA THR A 125 4.21 -5.12 -0.52
C THR A 125 3.15 -4.26 0.15
N TYR A 126 3.38 -2.96 0.18
CA TYR A 126 2.50 -1.99 0.79
C TYR A 126 1.50 -1.42 -0.21
N GLY A 127 0.24 -1.49 0.15
CA GLY A 127 -0.83 -0.73 -0.48
C GLY A 127 -1.65 -1.47 -1.51
N PHE A 128 -2.88 -1.02 -1.57
CA PHE A 128 -3.87 -1.37 -2.58
C PHE A 128 -4.80 -0.18 -2.76
N THR A 129 -5.63 -0.22 -3.78
CA THR A 129 -6.60 0.84 -4.06
C THR A 129 -7.85 0.25 -4.71
N PHE A 130 -8.95 0.98 -4.62
CA PHE A 130 -10.20 0.67 -5.33
C PHE A 130 -10.46 1.76 -6.37
N ASN A 131 -11.03 1.37 -7.52
CA ASN A 131 -11.65 2.33 -8.40
C ASN A 131 -13.10 2.61 -7.96
N LYS A 132 -13.76 3.53 -8.63
CA LYS A 132 -15.17 3.89 -8.35
C LYS A 132 -16.17 2.75 -8.56
N ASP A 133 -15.80 1.75 -9.37
CA ASP A 133 -16.63 0.57 -9.64
C ASP A 133 -16.41 -0.54 -8.58
N GLY A 134 -15.48 -0.34 -7.64
CA GLY A 134 -15.10 -1.30 -6.61
C GLY A 134 -14.10 -2.36 -7.06
N ASP A 135 -13.51 -2.23 -8.25
CA ASP A 135 -12.42 -3.10 -8.69
C ASP A 135 -11.17 -2.80 -7.85
N ARG A 136 -10.54 -3.85 -7.33
CA ARG A 136 -9.36 -3.74 -6.47
C ARG A 136 -8.08 -3.93 -7.26
N PHE A 137 -7.13 -3.06 -6.98
CA PHE A 137 -5.75 -3.16 -7.47
C PHE A 137 -4.79 -3.27 -6.30
N VAL A 138 -3.83 -4.17 -6.42
CA VAL A 138 -2.69 -4.28 -5.53
C VAL A 138 -1.41 -4.06 -6.33
N ILE A 139 -0.29 -3.96 -5.64
CA ILE A 139 1.01 -3.71 -6.26
C ILE A 139 2.02 -4.77 -5.82
N SER A 140 3.11 -4.92 -6.55
CA SER A 140 4.30 -5.60 -6.07
C SER A 140 5.53 -4.77 -6.40
N THR A 141 6.64 -5.02 -5.74
CA THR A 141 7.88 -4.24 -5.92
C THR A 141 8.29 -4.05 -7.37
N GLY A 142 8.07 -5.06 -8.22
CA GLY A 142 8.45 -5.05 -9.65
C GLY A 142 7.28 -4.86 -10.63
N THR A 143 6.05 -4.65 -10.15
CA THR A 143 4.86 -4.57 -11.01
C THR A 143 3.98 -3.40 -10.56
N PRO A 144 3.78 -2.37 -11.40
CA PRO A 144 3.09 -1.14 -11.02
C PRO A 144 1.57 -1.28 -10.90
N GLY A 145 1.02 -2.47 -11.10
CA GLY A 145 -0.39 -2.73 -10.85
C GLY A 145 -0.83 -4.14 -11.20
N ILE A 146 -1.60 -4.71 -10.29
CA ILE A 146 -2.14 -6.07 -10.36
C ILE A 146 -3.62 -5.98 -10.08
N GLN A 147 -4.45 -6.40 -11.03
CA GLN A 147 -5.90 -6.51 -10.83
C GLN A 147 -6.21 -7.71 -9.94
N VAL A 148 -7.10 -7.53 -8.98
CA VAL A 148 -7.61 -8.59 -8.11
C VAL A 148 -9.06 -8.88 -8.46
N ALA A 149 -9.38 -10.14 -8.79
CA ALA A 149 -10.76 -10.56 -8.95
C ALA A 149 -11.46 -10.57 -7.57
N PRO A 150 -12.62 -9.90 -7.40
CA PRO A 150 -13.28 -9.72 -6.11
C PRO A 150 -14.02 -10.98 -5.68
N LEU A 151 -13.30 -12.08 -5.48
CA LEU A 151 -13.87 -13.36 -5.07
C LEU A 151 -13.82 -13.47 -3.54
N PRO A 152 -14.97 -13.62 -2.87
CA PRO A 152 -15.00 -13.85 -1.43
C PRO A 152 -14.25 -15.12 -1.05
N TRP A 153 -13.37 -15.01 -0.05
CA TRP A 153 -12.54 -16.12 0.42
C TRP A 153 -13.36 -17.36 0.78
N ARG A 154 -14.52 -17.20 1.39
CA ARG A 154 -15.42 -18.30 1.76
C ARG A 154 -15.90 -19.15 0.59
N TYR A 155 -15.94 -18.60 -0.61
CA TYR A 155 -16.27 -19.35 -1.82
C TYR A 155 -15.04 -20.05 -2.40
N LEU A 156 -13.88 -19.40 -2.35
CA LEU A 156 -12.62 -19.98 -2.84
C LEU A 156 -12.20 -21.21 -2.03
N THR A 157 -12.54 -21.26 -0.75
CA THR A 157 -12.17 -22.35 0.16
C THR A 157 -13.32 -23.33 0.46
N ARG A 158 -14.42 -23.24 -0.28
CA ARG A 158 -15.61 -24.07 -0.04
C ARG A 158 -15.34 -25.56 -0.27
N ASN A 159 -14.50 -25.89 -1.23
CA ASN A 159 -14.03 -27.25 -1.45
C ASN A 159 -12.62 -27.39 -0.86
N PRO A 160 -12.42 -28.15 0.23
CA PRO A 160 -11.12 -28.32 0.88
C PRO A 160 -10.11 -29.10 0.04
N ASP A 161 -10.59 -29.89 -0.94
CA ASP A 161 -9.75 -30.73 -1.81
C ASP A 161 -9.18 -29.95 -3.01
N ILE A 162 -9.62 -28.73 -3.23
CA ILE A 162 -9.14 -27.88 -4.31
C ILE A 162 -8.27 -26.74 -3.75
N ALA A 163 -7.02 -26.67 -4.22
CA ALA A 163 -6.16 -25.54 -3.90
C ALA A 163 -6.75 -24.22 -4.42
N VAL A 164 -6.82 -23.23 -3.55
CA VAL A 164 -7.25 -21.86 -3.91
C VAL A 164 -6.28 -21.31 -4.95
N ARG A 165 -6.77 -21.06 -6.16
CA ARG A 165 -5.96 -20.41 -7.20
C ARG A 165 -5.81 -18.93 -6.92
N SER A 166 -4.73 -18.35 -7.43
CA SER A 166 -4.54 -16.92 -7.37
C SER A 166 -5.69 -16.18 -8.07
N SER A 167 -6.28 -15.22 -7.38
CA SER A 167 -7.26 -14.29 -7.93
C SER A 167 -6.63 -13.04 -8.52
N ARG A 168 -5.30 -13.01 -8.69
CA ARG A 168 -4.50 -11.87 -9.15
C ARG A 168 -4.08 -12.05 -10.59
N ARG A 169 -4.05 -10.95 -11.33
CA ARG A 169 -3.52 -10.88 -12.69
C ARG A 169 -2.68 -9.60 -12.84
N ASN A 170 -1.48 -9.71 -13.38
CA ASN A 170 -0.73 -8.53 -13.77
C ASN A 170 -1.56 -7.70 -14.76
N ALA A 171 -1.89 -6.47 -14.36
CA ALA A 171 -2.65 -5.55 -15.19
C ALA A 171 -1.74 -4.72 -16.09
N ALA A 172 -0.49 -4.47 -15.64
CA ALA A 172 0.55 -3.83 -16.42
C ALA A 172 1.40 -4.87 -17.15
N ASP A 173 1.67 -4.64 -18.43
CA ASP A 173 2.53 -5.46 -19.29
C ASP A 173 3.96 -4.92 -19.40
N TYR A 174 4.34 -4.01 -18.53
CA TYR A 174 5.65 -3.36 -18.47
C TYR A 174 6.16 -3.26 -17.02
N ASN A 175 7.49 -3.17 -16.90
CA ASN A 175 8.17 -2.90 -15.64
C ASN A 175 9.27 -1.80 -15.77
N THR A 176 9.40 -1.23 -16.96
CA THR A 176 10.37 -0.15 -17.20
C THR A 176 9.97 1.14 -16.51
N THR A 177 10.96 1.97 -16.14
CA THR A 177 10.79 3.27 -15.48
C THR A 177 11.67 4.33 -16.08
N PHE A 178 11.35 5.61 -15.83
CA PHE A 178 12.08 6.75 -16.38
C PHE A 178 12.43 7.77 -15.28
N PRO A 179 13.28 7.39 -14.29
CA PRO A 179 13.68 8.29 -13.22
C PRO A 179 14.52 9.46 -13.74
N SER A 180 14.44 10.62 -13.11
CA SER A 180 15.32 11.77 -13.36
C SER A 180 16.54 11.76 -12.46
N SER A 181 16.45 11.11 -11.30
CA SER A 181 17.56 10.96 -10.36
C SER A 181 18.64 10.02 -10.87
N LYS A 182 19.87 10.24 -10.43
CA LYS A 182 20.94 9.23 -10.56
C LYS A 182 20.59 8.02 -9.69
N PRO A 183 21.01 6.81 -10.11
CA PRO A 183 20.81 5.64 -9.27
C PRO A 183 21.64 5.78 -7.98
N HIS A 184 21.04 5.35 -6.87
CA HIS A 184 21.73 5.36 -5.58
C HIS A 184 23.04 4.54 -5.65
N PRO A 185 24.12 4.95 -4.97
CA PRO A 185 25.42 4.27 -5.03
C PRO A 185 25.35 2.78 -4.73
N TRP A 186 24.58 2.34 -3.76
CA TRP A 186 24.43 0.93 -3.45
C TRP A 186 23.71 0.15 -4.56
N ARG A 187 22.71 0.75 -5.25
CA ARG A 187 22.07 0.15 -6.44
C ARG A 187 23.06 -0.03 -7.57
N THR A 188 23.92 0.95 -7.79
CA THR A 188 25.01 0.85 -8.75
C THR A 188 25.96 -0.29 -8.39
N LYS A 189 26.36 -0.39 -7.11
CA LYS A 189 27.21 -1.48 -6.63
C LYS A 189 26.53 -2.84 -6.80
N ARG A 190 25.25 -2.96 -6.42
CA ARG A 190 24.44 -4.18 -6.59
C ARG A 190 24.36 -4.62 -8.05
N ALA A 191 24.20 -3.69 -8.99
CA ALA A 191 24.12 -4.00 -10.42
C ALA A 191 25.47 -4.38 -11.04
N THR A 192 26.56 -3.75 -10.62
CA THR A 192 27.88 -3.85 -11.29
C THR A 192 28.84 -4.81 -10.60
N ASP A 193 28.78 -5.01 -9.29
CA ASP A 193 29.69 -5.92 -8.58
C ASP A 193 29.27 -7.39 -8.82
N PRO A 194 30.17 -8.21 -9.40
CA PRO A 194 29.87 -9.60 -9.72
C PRO A 194 29.55 -10.46 -8.50
N GLY A 195 30.21 -10.22 -7.37
CA GLY A 195 30.01 -10.97 -6.13
C GLY A 195 28.76 -10.52 -5.39
N PHE A 196 28.69 -9.25 -5.01
CA PHE A 196 27.58 -8.68 -4.26
C PHE A 196 26.25 -8.78 -5.03
N GLY A 197 26.25 -8.48 -6.32
CA GLY A 197 25.03 -8.51 -7.13
C GLY A 197 24.57 -9.91 -7.55
N LYS A 198 25.40 -10.95 -7.40
CA LYS A 198 25.05 -12.31 -7.87
C LYS A 198 23.77 -12.84 -7.25
N TYR A 199 23.61 -12.73 -5.94
CA TYR A 199 22.40 -13.18 -5.24
C TYR A 199 21.13 -12.56 -5.81
N TYR A 200 21.16 -11.27 -6.08
CA TYR A 200 20.00 -10.53 -6.60
C TYR A 200 19.68 -10.91 -8.04
N ARG A 201 20.69 -11.04 -8.89
CA ARG A 201 20.51 -11.47 -10.29
C ARG A 201 19.97 -12.89 -10.38
N ASP A 202 20.50 -13.80 -9.56
CA ASP A 202 20.03 -15.20 -9.54
C ASP A 202 18.58 -15.29 -9.05
N ARG A 203 18.19 -14.44 -8.10
CA ARG A 203 16.85 -14.47 -7.47
C ARG A 203 15.81 -13.67 -8.24
N TYR A 204 16.15 -12.51 -8.76
CA TYR A 204 15.21 -11.55 -9.35
C TYR A 204 15.40 -11.32 -10.85
N GLY A 205 16.43 -11.90 -11.43
CA GLY A 205 16.66 -11.92 -12.87
C GLY A 205 17.59 -10.84 -13.38
N SER A 206 17.75 -10.81 -14.72
CA SER A 206 18.73 -9.96 -15.40
C SER A 206 18.48 -8.44 -15.25
N ALA A 207 17.27 -8.02 -14.93
CA ALA A 207 16.98 -6.61 -14.63
C ALA A 207 17.86 -6.05 -13.50
N GLU A 208 18.26 -6.90 -12.54
CA GLU A 208 19.20 -6.52 -11.47
C GLU A 208 20.63 -6.21 -11.94
N SER A 209 20.90 -6.36 -13.23
CA SER A 209 22.19 -5.96 -13.83
C SER A 209 22.24 -4.48 -14.26
N ILE A 210 21.15 -3.74 -14.09
CA ILE A 210 21.07 -2.31 -14.31
C ILE A 210 20.69 -1.59 -13.03
N PRO A 211 21.27 -0.42 -12.73
CA PRO A 211 21.07 0.23 -11.44
C PRO A 211 19.70 0.93 -11.29
N ASN A 212 19.06 1.29 -12.38
CA ASN A 212 17.71 1.85 -12.43
C ASN A 212 17.02 1.56 -13.78
N GLY A 213 15.83 2.12 -14.00
CA GLY A 213 15.10 1.95 -15.25
C GLY A 213 14.07 0.81 -15.24
N PHE A 214 13.83 0.19 -14.09
CA PHE A 214 12.79 -0.81 -13.89
C PHE A 214 12.21 -0.71 -12.46
N PHE A 215 10.95 -1.07 -12.29
CA PHE A 215 10.33 -1.09 -10.96
C PHE A 215 11.02 -2.10 -10.04
N THR A 216 11.33 -1.67 -8.81
CA THR A 216 11.99 -2.50 -7.80
C THR A 216 11.45 -2.31 -6.39
N SER A 217 10.83 -1.20 -6.06
CA SER A 217 10.25 -0.90 -4.75
C SER A 217 8.87 -0.25 -4.89
N ALA A 218 8.14 -0.56 -5.96
CA ALA A 218 6.83 0.01 -6.17
C ALA A 218 5.90 -0.29 -4.98
N CYS A 219 5.20 0.73 -4.48
CA CYS A 219 4.28 0.64 -3.34
C CYS A 219 3.16 1.67 -3.42
N SER A 220 2.20 1.57 -2.52
CA SER A 220 1.11 2.52 -2.28
C SER A 220 0.42 3.00 -3.56
N PRO A 221 -0.28 2.11 -4.27
CA PRO A 221 -1.05 2.50 -5.45
C PRO A 221 -2.24 3.34 -5.01
N LEU A 222 -2.53 4.41 -5.77
CA LEU A 222 -3.70 5.26 -5.59
C LEU A 222 -4.44 5.43 -6.92
N ILE A 223 -5.71 5.09 -6.97
CA ILE A 223 -6.57 5.51 -8.07
C ILE A 223 -7.21 6.84 -7.68
N TYR A 224 -6.98 7.86 -8.51
CA TYR A 224 -7.54 9.17 -8.25
C TYR A 224 -9.03 9.18 -8.62
N THR A 225 -9.89 9.29 -7.62
CA THR A 225 -11.35 9.22 -7.75
C THR A 225 -12.05 10.55 -7.59
N ASP A 226 -11.31 11.63 -7.32
CA ASP A 226 -11.82 13.00 -7.24
C ASP A 226 -11.81 13.72 -8.59
N ASN A 227 -12.46 14.87 -8.67
CA ASN A 227 -12.57 15.70 -9.87
C ASN A 227 -11.74 17.00 -9.79
N ALA A 228 -11.12 17.30 -8.66
CA ALA A 228 -10.37 18.54 -8.43
C ALA A 228 -9.12 18.65 -9.33
N LEU A 229 -8.51 17.53 -9.71
CA LEU A 229 -7.36 17.52 -10.62
C LEU A 229 -7.78 16.97 -11.99
N PRO A 230 -8.13 17.86 -12.95
CA PRO A 230 -8.53 17.44 -14.29
C PRO A 230 -7.47 16.58 -14.98
N GLY A 231 -7.91 15.49 -15.60
CA GLY A 231 -7.04 14.58 -16.34
C GLY A 231 -6.33 13.53 -15.47
N LEU A 232 -6.61 13.46 -14.15
CA LEU A 232 -6.17 12.37 -13.29
C LEU A 232 -7.29 11.39 -12.95
N SER A 233 -8.55 11.75 -13.18
CA SER A 233 -9.69 10.91 -12.86
C SER A 233 -9.55 9.51 -13.47
N ASP A 234 -9.80 8.48 -12.66
CA ASP A 234 -9.69 7.06 -13.01
C ASP A 234 -8.28 6.60 -13.45
N GLN A 235 -7.24 7.36 -13.11
CA GLN A 235 -5.86 6.94 -13.36
C GLN A 235 -5.23 6.38 -12.08
N ILE A 236 -4.33 5.43 -12.25
CA ILE A 236 -3.57 4.84 -11.16
C ILE A 236 -2.21 5.53 -11.04
N LEU A 237 -1.90 5.92 -9.81
CA LEU A 237 -0.60 6.40 -9.38
C LEU A 237 0.09 5.30 -8.57
N ALA A 238 1.41 5.29 -8.52
CA ALA A 238 2.18 4.37 -7.69
C ALA A 238 3.51 5.00 -7.26
N CYS A 239 3.89 4.85 -6.01
CA CYS A 239 5.18 5.28 -5.52
C CYS A 239 6.30 4.33 -5.99
N ALA A 240 7.46 4.89 -6.29
CA ALA A 240 8.69 4.15 -6.59
C ALA A 240 9.87 4.78 -5.82
N PRO A 241 9.92 4.56 -4.50
CA PRO A 241 10.85 5.26 -3.61
C PRO A 241 12.32 5.02 -3.95
N ALA A 242 12.72 3.83 -4.38
CA ALA A 242 14.12 3.55 -4.73
C ALA A 242 14.62 4.29 -5.99
N GLN A 243 13.74 5.00 -6.69
CA GLN A 243 14.07 5.75 -7.91
C GLN A 243 13.47 7.16 -7.91
N ASN A 244 13.00 7.62 -6.75
CA ASN A 244 12.64 9.02 -6.46
C ASN A 244 11.53 9.58 -7.38
N PHE A 245 10.46 8.79 -7.61
CA PHE A 245 9.35 9.24 -8.44
C PHE A 245 7.98 8.67 -8.01
N VAL A 246 6.94 9.32 -8.51
CA VAL A 246 5.57 8.78 -8.56
C VAL A 246 5.24 8.45 -10.02
N HIS A 247 4.84 7.21 -10.25
CA HIS A 247 4.37 6.71 -11.53
C HIS A 247 2.90 7.08 -11.77
N ARG A 248 2.50 7.18 -13.05
CA ARG A 248 1.12 7.39 -13.46
C ARG A 248 0.79 6.54 -14.69
N ALA A 249 -0.38 5.91 -14.66
CA ALA A 249 -0.87 5.12 -15.77
C ALA A 249 -2.39 5.22 -15.94
N GLU A 250 -2.86 4.89 -17.13
CA GLU A 250 -4.29 4.83 -17.47
C GLU A 250 -4.82 3.41 -17.25
N ILE A 251 -6.03 3.29 -16.71
CA ILE A 251 -6.74 2.03 -16.59
C ILE A 251 -7.69 1.89 -17.79
N LYS A 252 -7.52 0.86 -18.60
CA LYS A 252 -8.38 0.52 -19.74
C LYS A 252 -9.15 -0.74 -19.52
N ARG A 253 -10.47 -0.66 -19.59
CA ARG A 253 -11.34 -1.84 -19.49
C ARG A 253 -11.48 -2.53 -20.86
N GLU A 254 -11.20 -3.82 -20.88
CA GLU A 254 -11.38 -4.71 -22.02
C GLU A 254 -12.22 -5.92 -21.55
N GLY A 255 -13.54 -5.82 -21.65
CA GLY A 255 -14.47 -6.78 -21.06
C GLY A 255 -14.37 -6.79 -19.52
N VAL A 256 -14.02 -7.92 -18.95
CA VAL A 256 -13.80 -8.08 -17.50
C VAL A 256 -12.38 -7.75 -17.05
N LEU A 257 -11.47 -7.51 -17.99
CA LEU A 257 -10.08 -7.23 -17.72
C LEU A 257 -9.86 -5.70 -17.63
N LEU A 258 -9.07 -5.30 -16.64
CA LEU A 258 -8.63 -3.92 -16.47
C LEU A 258 -7.11 -3.89 -16.70
N ASN A 259 -6.71 -3.33 -17.83
CA ASN A 259 -5.31 -3.22 -18.22
C ASN A 259 -4.76 -1.86 -17.81
N ILE A 260 -3.54 -1.84 -17.29
CA ILE A 260 -2.82 -0.61 -16.94
C ILE A 260 -1.87 -0.28 -18.08
N LYS A 261 -2.08 0.87 -18.70
CA LYS A 261 -1.31 1.36 -19.84
C LYS A 261 -0.52 2.61 -19.46
N ARG A 262 0.77 2.59 -19.73
CA ARG A 262 1.65 3.75 -19.50
C ARG A 262 1.23 4.92 -20.42
N LEU A 263 1.11 6.10 -19.84
CA LEU A 263 0.72 7.31 -20.59
C LEU A 263 1.89 7.93 -21.37
N ASN A 264 3.04 8.05 -20.76
CA ASN A 264 4.15 8.87 -21.27
C ASN A 264 5.26 8.06 -21.95
N ASN A 265 4.92 7.00 -22.68
CA ASN A 265 5.92 6.18 -23.39
C ASN A 265 6.78 6.96 -24.39
N LYS A 266 6.20 7.94 -25.08
CA LYS A 266 6.92 8.74 -26.08
C LYS A 266 7.90 9.73 -25.45
N THR A 267 7.50 10.37 -24.35
CA THR A 267 8.30 11.37 -23.64
C THR A 267 9.30 10.73 -22.66
N LYS A 268 9.10 9.45 -22.32
CA LYS A 268 9.90 8.73 -21.32
C LYS A 268 10.04 9.51 -20.01
N THR A 269 8.88 9.98 -19.50
CA THR A 269 8.79 10.73 -18.24
C THR A 269 7.85 10.02 -17.27
N GLU A 270 8.07 10.21 -15.99
CA GLU A 270 7.14 9.83 -14.94
C GLU A 270 6.23 11.01 -14.54
N PHE A 271 5.25 10.80 -13.68
CA PHE A 271 4.30 11.84 -13.27
C PHE A 271 4.95 12.94 -12.44
N LEU A 272 5.68 12.52 -11.42
CA LEU A 272 6.46 13.39 -10.55
C LEU A 272 7.83 12.73 -10.36
N THR A 273 8.90 13.46 -10.57
CA THR A 273 10.27 12.98 -10.36
C THR A 273 11.06 14.00 -9.55
N SER A 274 12.05 13.52 -8.80
CA SER A 274 13.03 14.36 -8.14
C SER A 274 14.45 13.95 -8.55
N GLU A 275 15.35 14.93 -8.67
CA GLU A 275 16.79 14.69 -8.78
C GLU A 275 17.44 14.47 -7.40
N ASP A 276 16.75 14.85 -6.34
CA ASP A 276 17.15 14.61 -4.96
C ASP A 276 16.98 13.12 -4.63
N ILE A 277 18.09 12.44 -4.37
CA ILE A 277 18.12 11.01 -4.03
C ILE A 277 17.56 10.72 -2.62
N TRP A 278 17.25 11.74 -1.82
CA TRP A 278 16.59 11.59 -0.52
C TRP A 278 15.07 11.60 -0.62
N PHE A 279 14.51 12.04 -1.75
CA PHE A 279 13.07 11.97 -2.00
C PHE A 279 12.62 10.53 -2.18
N HIS A 280 11.90 10.00 -1.20
CA HIS A 280 11.36 8.64 -1.22
C HIS A 280 9.85 8.66 -0.99
N PRO A 281 9.04 8.83 -2.05
CA PRO A 281 7.59 8.77 -1.92
C PRO A 281 7.18 7.36 -1.52
N ILE A 282 6.50 7.23 -0.37
CA ILE A 282 6.14 5.92 0.20
C ILE A 282 4.63 5.73 0.32
N ASP A 283 3.85 6.80 0.35
CA ASP A 283 2.39 6.71 0.41
C ASP A 283 1.71 7.88 -0.30
N LEU A 284 0.48 7.64 -0.76
CA LEU A 284 -0.36 8.58 -1.47
C LEU A 284 -1.75 8.61 -0.87
N SER A 285 -2.30 9.79 -0.67
CA SER A 285 -3.67 9.98 -0.19
C SER A 285 -4.34 11.13 -0.92
N ILE A 286 -5.67 11.08 -1.05
CA ILE A 286 -6.47 12.21 -1.53
C ILE A 286 -6.98 12.97 -0.31
N GLY A 287 -6.66 14.26 -0.25
CA GLY A 287 -7.17 15.16 0.78
C GLY A 287 -8.64 15.54 0.56
N PRO A 288 -9.28 16.14 1.56
CA PRO A 288 -10.69 16.53 1.46
C PRO A 288 -10.96 17.60 0.39
N GLU A 289 -9.96 18.36 0.01
CA GLU A 289 -9.97 19.35 -1.08
C GLU A 289 -9.65 18.76 -2.46
N GLY A 290 -9.39 17.43 -2.54
CA GLY A 290 -9.04 16.74 -3.78
C GLY A 290 -7.57 16.81 -4.16
N ALA A 291 -6.70 17.43 -3.35
CA ALA A 291 -5.26 17.40 -3.57
C ALA A 291 -4.67 16.00 -3.28
N ILE A 292 -3.57 15.68 -3.95
CA ILE A 292 -2.82 14.45 -3.67
C ILE A 292 -1.72 14.77 -2.66
N TYR A 293 -1.82 14.15 -1.49
CA TYR A 293 -0.77 14.17 -0.47
C TYR A 293 0.21 13.04 -0.73
N ILE A 294 1.50 13.36 -0.68
CA ILE A 294 2.59 12.42 -0.86
C ILE A 294 3.38 12.36 0.45
N ALA A 295 3.41 11.19 1.07
CA ALA A 295 4.30 10.97 2.21
C ALA A 295 5.71 10.70 1.68
N ASP A 296 6.63 11.59 2.02
CA ASP A 296 8.04 11.47 1.69
C ASP A 296 8.83 10.94 2.90
N PHE A 297 9.40 9.75 2.75
CA PHE A 297 10.29 9.17 3.75
C PHE A 297 11.71 9.71 3.58
N TYR A 298 11.86 10.99 3.65
CA TYR A 298 13.07 11.74 3.32
C TYR A 298 14.30 11.28 4.11
N ARG A 299 15.14 10.48 3.47
CA ARG A 299 16.39 9.95 4.04
C ARG A 299 17.34 9.46 2.96
N GLU A 300 18.61 9.23 3.33
CA GLU A 300 19.65 8.84 2.37
C GLU A 300 19.41 7.47 1.74
N ILE A 301 19.01 6.48 2.54
CA ILE A 301 18.86 5.08 2.08
C ILE A 301 17.52 4.54 2.60
N ILE A 302 16.76 3.97 1.69
CA ILE A 302 15.69 3.02 1.99
C ILE A 302 16.16 1.65 1.50
N GLU A 303 16.45 0.77 2.40
CA GLU A 303 16.96 -0.57 2.10
C GLU A 303 16.08 -1.62 2.77
N ASP A 304 15.94 -2.76 2.10
CA ASP A 304 15.24 -3.96 2.60
C ASP A 304 16.16 -4.84 3.43
#